data_9b0b68d63cc09b38fcbcb292181cc670
#
_entry.id   9b0b68d63cc09b38fcbcb292181cc670
#
_cell.length_a   1.000
_cell.length_b   1.000
_cell.length_c   1.000
_cell.angle_alpha   90.00
_cell.angle_beta   90.00
_cell.angle_gamma   90.00
#
_symmetry.space_group_name_H-M   'P 1'
#
loop_
_entity.id
_entity.type
_entity.pdbx_description
1 polymer ?
#
loop_
_entity_poly.entity_id
_entity_poly.type
_entity_poly.pdbx_seq_one_letter_code
_entity_poly.pdbx_strand_id
1 'polypeptide(L)'
;TLVPETDPFKLAEARPASSWLGALDLGDRDTKLHFQTQCTFCHQQGNAFIRLERTPEEWSTVITRMMRYGSRLSSQDQKTLPALLSAGYRKLRENPQLVPDPLPWSTTLTGITITEWPIGDVMSQVHDMLVGANGLVYVADNIQDRLYEVDPQTNQITVYKIPHRDGEPNGGLLAARLKDFPRHES
;
A
#
# COMPACT_ATOMS: atom_id res chain seq x y z
N THR A 1 9.77 -31.09 0.28
CA THR A 1 9.58 -30.85 1.73
C THR A 1 9.90 -29.39 1.99
N LEU A 2 8.96 -28.63 2.60
CA LEU A 2 9.22 -27.25 3.03
C LEU A 2 10.10 -27.30 4.27
N VAL A 3 11.14 -26.48 4.29
CA VAL A 3 12.00 -26.27 5.45
C VAL A 3 11.59 -24.96 6.11
N PRO A 4 11.39 -24.90 7.42
CA PRO A 4 11.10 -23.66 8.12
C PRO A 4 12.21 -22.63 7.91
N GLU A 5 11.84 -21.39 7.62
CA GLU A 5 12.79 -20.27 7.60
C GLU A 5 13.25 -19.97 9.02
N THR A 6 14.53 -19.77 9.24
CA THR A 6 15.13 -19.47 10.54
C THR A 6 15.85 -18.15 10.59
N ASP A 7 16.05 -17.51 9.44
CA ASP A 7 16.66 -16.18 9.39
C ASP A 7 15.69 -15.13 9.94
N PRO A 8 16.01 -14.44 11.05
CA PRO A 8 15.12 -13.47 11.67
C PRO A 8 14.73 -12.32 10.75
N PHE A 9 15.62 -11.92 9.85
CA PHE A 9 15.34 -10.85 8.90
C PHE A 9 14.29 -11.27 7.86
N LYS A 10 14.45 -12.46 7.27
CA LYS A 10 13.48 -13.00 6.32
C LYS A 10 12.12 -13.27 6.97
N LEU A 11 12.12 -13.75 8.22
CA LEU A 11 10.90 -13.91 8.99
C LEU A 11 10.21 -12.57 9.22
N ALA A 12 10.95 -11.52 9.60
CA ALA A 12 10.39 -10.18 9.76
C ALA A 12 9.87 -9.61 8.43
N GLU A 13 10.59 -9.82 7.33
CA GLU A 13 10.13 -9.37 6.01
C GLU A 13 8.82 -10.03 5.56
N ALA A 14 8.61 -11.27 5.90
CA ALA A 14 7.37 -12.01 5.61
C ALA A 14 6.19 -11.54 6.48
N ARG A 15 6.42 -10.80 7.57
CA ARG A 15 5.36 -10.30 8.44
C ARG A 15 4.55 -9.19 7.75
N PRO A 16 3.24 -9.09 8.07
CA PRO A 16 2.37 -8.10 7.45
C PRO A 16 2.78 -6.66 7.80
N ALA A 17 2.38 -5.71 6.97
CA ALA A 17 2.64 -4.28 7.15
C ALA A 17 2.20 -3.76 8.53
N SER A 18 1.11 -4.30 9.07
CA SER A 18 0.61 -3.96 10.41
C SER A 18 1.57 -4.31 11.55
N SER A 19 2.32 -5.40 11.43
CA SER A 19 3.36 -5.77 12.40
C SER A 19 4.48 -4.74 12.43
N TRP A 20 4.95 -4.32 11.27
CA TRP A 20 5.97 -3.27 11.15
C TRP A 20 5.49 -1.92 11.65
N LEU A 21 4.27 -1.52 11.27
CA LEU A 21 3.66 -0.27 11.75
C LEU A 21 3.44 -0.31 13.26
N GLY A 22 3.00 -1.44 13.80
CA GLY A 22 2.80 -1.64 15.23
C GLY A 22 4.08 -1.48 16.03
N ALA A 23 5.19 -2.03 15.53
CA ALA A 23 6.51 -1.96 16.15
C ALA A 23 7.20 -0.59 15.98
N LEU A 24 6.77 0.23 15.02
CA LEU A 24 7.41 1.50 14.72
C LEU A 24 7.29 2.48 15.88
N ASP A 25 8.44 2.91 16.39
CA ASP A 25 8.54 3.92 17.44
C ASP A 25 8.63 5.32 16.81
N LEU A 26 7.64 6.16 17.09
CA LEU A 26 7.55 7.54 16.62
C LEU A 26 7.60 8.55 17.76
N GLY A 27 8.22 8.17 18.89
CA GLY A 27 8.43 9.01 20.05
C GLY A 27 7.26 8.93 21.02
N ASP A 28 6.19 9.61 20.74
CA ASP A 28 5.00 9.65 21.61
C ASP A 28 3.75 9.11 20.92
N ARG A 29 2.71 8.88 21.74
CA ARG A 29 1.44 8.30 21.28
C ARG A 29 0.71 9.22 20.30
N ASP A 30 0.74 10.51 20.49
CA ASP A 30 -0.02 11.47 19.69
C ASP A 30 0.60 11.60 18.30
N THR A 31 1.93 11.69 18.21
CA THR A 31 2.68 11.63 16.94
C THR A 31 2.37 10.35 16.18
N LYS A 32 2.36 9.20 16.87
CA LYS A 32 2.01 7.92 16.25
C LYS A 32 0.57 7.88 15.76
N LEU A 33 -0.37 8.39 16.55
CA LEU A 33 -1.78 8.47 16.18
C LEU A 33 -1.98 9.39 14.97
N HIS A 34 -1.34 10.56 14.95
CA HIS A 34 -1.39 11.48 13.80
C HIS A 34 -0.82 10.82 12.55
N PHE A 35 0.33 10.15 12.65
CA PHE A 35 0.90 9.39 11.54
C PHE A 35 -0.08 8.32 11.04
N GLN A 36 -0.65 7.53 11.95
CA GLN A 36 -1.62 6.50 11.57
C GLN A 36 -2.83 7.09 10.87
N THR A 37 -3.48 8.10 11.45
CA THR A 37 -4.70 8.68 10.89
C THR A 37 -4.47 9.39 9.55
N GLN A 38 -3.32 10.02 9.37
CA GLN A 38 -3.04 10.82 8.17
C GLN A 38 -2.33 10.04 7.05
N CYS A 39 -1.64 8.96 7.39
CA CYS A 39 -0.84 8.21 6.42
C CYS A 39 -1.43 6.84 6.06
N THR A 40 -2.15 6.17 6.97
CA THR A 40 -2.80 4.90 6.65
C THR A 40 -4.14 5.05 5.94
N PHE A 41 -4.66 6.27 5.87
CA PHE A 41 -5.92 6.57 5.20
C PHE A 41 -5.91 6.21 3.70
N CYS A 42 -4.79 6.45 3.02
CA CYS A 42 -4.68 6.22 1.59
C CYS A 42 -4.04 4.89 1.22
N HIS A 43 -3.07 4.42 2.00
CA HIS A 43 -2.39 3.14 1.74
C HIS A 43 -1.72 2.60 3.01
N GLN A 44 -1.43 1.31 3.00
CA GLN A 44 -0.76 0.65 4.12
C GLN A 44 0.62 1.24 4.38
N GLN A 45 0.90 1.54 5.65
CA GLN A 45 2.22 1.87 6.15
C GLN A 45 2.93 0.59 6.65
N GLY A 46 4.25 0.55 6.55
CA GLY A 46 5.02 -0.64 6.95
C GLY A 46 5.10 -1.75 5.91
N ASN A 47 4.56 -1.57 4.71
CA ASN A 47 4.78 -2.50 3.59
C ASN A 47 6.24 -2.45 3.11
N ALA A 48 6.67 -3.42 2.29
CA ALA A 48 8.05 -3.58 1.86
C ALA A 48 8.64 -2.31 1.21
N PHE A 49 7.83 -1.56 0.45
CA PHE A 49 8.28 -0.33 -0.19
C PHE A 49 8.44 0.83 0.81
N ILE A 50 7.52 0.97 1.76
CA ILE A 50 7.56 2.06 2.76
C ILE A 50 8.75 1.88 3.73
N ARG A 51 9.06 0.63 4.11
CA ARG A 51 10.15 0.32 5.06
C ARG A 51 11.56 0.27 4.45
N LEU A 52 11.70 0.65 3.15
CA LEU A 52 13.02 0.83 2.54
C LEU A 52 13.82 1.89 3.31
N GLU A 53 15.14 1.73 3.29
CA GLU A 53 16.02 2.70 3.93
C GLU A 53 15.92 4.06 3.26
N ARG A 54 15.71 5.09 4.09
CA ARG A 54 15.63 6.51 3.67
C ARG A 54 16.25 7.40 4.72
N THR A 55 16.93 8.42 4.24
CA THR A 55 17.40 9.51 5.10
C THR A 55 16.24 10.37 5.59
N PRO A 56 16.41 11.22 6.61
CA PRO A 56 15.40 12.19 7.01
C PRO A 56 14.98 13.13 5.86
N GLU A 57 15.91 13.52 4.99
CA GLU A 57 15.68 14.40 3.84
C GLU A 57 14.79 13.73 2.79
N GLU A 58 15.04 12.46 2.51
CA GLU A 58 14.21 11.65 1.62
C GLU A 58 12.80 11.47 2.20
N TRP A 59 12.69 11.21 3.51
CA TRP A 59 11.40 11.16 4.20
C TRP A 59 10.66 12.50 4.15
N SER A 60 11.37 13.62 4.32
CA SER A 60 10.78 14.95 4.19
C SER A 60 10.18 15.15 2.79
N THR A 61 10.89 14.69 1.76
CA THR A 61 10.40 14.73 0.37
C THR A 61 9.13 13.88 0.19
N VAL A 62 9.10 12.68 0.76
CA VAL A 62 7.92 11.81 0.75
C VAL A 62 6.74 12.48 1.45
N ILE A 63 6.93 13.01 2.66
CA ILE A 63 5.90 13.68 3.44
C ILE A 63 5.35 14.90 2.67
N THR A 64 6.23 15.73 2.11
CA THR A 64 5.81 16.90 1.32
C THR A 64 4.94 16.48 0.13
N ARG A 65 5.27 15.37 -0.53
CA ARG A 65 4.45 14.82 -1.61
C ARG A 65 3.10 14.34 -1.11
N MET A 66 3.04 13.65 0.03
CA MET A 66 1.78 13.18 0.62
C MET A 66 0.88 14.34 1.06
N MET A 67 1.48 15.43 1.56
CA MET A 67 0.74 16.66 1.87
C MET A 67 0.03 17.24 0.62
N ARG A 68 0.66 17.16 -0.56
CA ARG A 68 0.04 17.57 -1.83
C ARG A 68 -1.11 16.65 -2.27
N TYR A 69 -1.13 15.41 -1.79
CA TYR A 69 -2.20 14.45 -2.04
C TYR A 69 -3.31 14.47 -0.96
N GLY A 70 -3.25 15.41 -0.01
CA GLY A 70 -4.32 15.67 0.95
C GLY A 70 -4.05 15.22 2.39
N SER A 71 -2.87 14.68 2.69
CA SER A 71 -2.47 14.46 4.08
C SER A 71 -2.44 15.78 4.85
N ARG A 72 -2.90 15.78 6.12
CA ARG A 72 -3.03 16.98 6.95
C ARG A 72 -2.20 16.89 8.23
N LEU A 73 -0.90 16.69 8.05
CA LEU A 73 0.04 16.72 9.18
C LEU A 73 0.24 18.14 9.69
N SER A 74 0.36 18.27 11.02
CA SER A 74 0.73 19.55 11.64
C SER A 74 2.12 20.01 11.19
N SER A 75 2.41 21.29 11.30
CA SER A 75 3.76 21.82 11.00
C SER A 75 4.84 21.21 11.90
N GLN A 76 4.48 20.78 13.10
CA GLN A 76 5.38 20.08 14.02
C GLN A 76 5.65 18.66 13.50
N ASP A 77 4.60 17.89 13.14
CA ASP A 77 4.75 16.53 12.62
C ASP A 77 5.57 16.50 11.32
N GLN A 78 5.34 17.48 10.43
CA GLN A 78 6.14 17.61 9.20
C GLN A 78 7.63 17.78 9.46
N LYS A 79 8.02 18.40 10.58
CA LYS A 79 9.42 18.61 10.96
C LYS A 79 10.01 17.40 11.67
N THR A 80 9.24 16.71 12.50
CA THR A 80 9.76 15.64 13.39
C THR A 80 9.66 14.26 12.77
N LEU A 81 8.58 13.95 12.05
CA LEU A 81 8.35 12.62 11.45
C LEU A 81 9.48 12.15 10.52
N PRO A 82 10.12 12.98 9.68
CA PRO A 82 11.21 12.51 8.84
C PRO A 82 12.33 11.79 9.60
N ALA A 83 12.80 12.40 10.67
CA ALA A 83 13.86 11.81 11.51
C ALA A 83 13.37 10.57 12.27
N LEU A 84 12.15 10.63 12.81
CA LEU A 84 11.56 9.51 13.54
C LEU A 84 11.32 8.29 12.64
N LEU A 85 10.82 8.48 11.42
CA LEU A 85 10.61 7.41 10.45
C LEU A 85 11.93 6.79 10.01
N SER A 86 12.94 7.61 9.70
CA SER A 86 14.27 7.14 9.34
C SER A 86 14.89 6.29 10.46
N ALA A 87 14.89 6.81 11.68
CA ALA A 87 15.45 6.11 12.84
C ALA A 87 14.63 4.86 13.21
N GLY A 88 13.31 4.96 13.19
CA GLY A 88 12.41 3.87 13.56
C GLY A 88 12.52 2.67 12.61
N TYR A 89 12.46 2.88 11.31
CA TYR A 89 12.60 1.78 10.35
C TYR A 89 14.03 1.20 10.35
N ARG A 90 15.07 2.01 10.51
CA ARG A 90 16.43 1.51 10.66
C ARG A 90 16.56 0.62 11.90
N LYS A 91 16.04 1.05 13.05
CA LYS A 91 16.02 0.26 14.29
C LYS A 91 15.36 -1.11 14.09
N LEU A 92 14.23 -1.16 13.37
CA LEU A 92 13.53 -2.42 13.10
C LEU A 92 14.30 -3.32 12.14
N ARG A 93 14.98 -2.78 11.15
CA ARG A 93 15.83 -3.58 10.25
C ARG A 93 17.06 -4.15 10.96
N GLU A 94 17.68 -3.35 11.81
CA GLU A 94 18.83 -3.80 12.62
C GLU A 94 18.41 -4.81 13.70
N ASN A 95 17.16 -4.78 14.13
CA ASN A 95 16.61 -5.62 15.18
C ASN A 95 15.28 -6.28 14.75
N PRO A 96 15.30 -7.20 13.78
CA PRO A 96 14.10 -7.79 13.18
C PRO A 96 13.20 -8.52 14.19
N GLN A 97 13.75 -8.97 15.32
CA GLN A 97 12.99 -9.57 16.43
C GLN A 97 12.02 -8.59 17.11
N LEU A 98 12.17 -7.28 16.92
CA LEU A 98 11.23 -6.28 17.44
C LEU A 98 9.94 -6.21 16.63
N VAL A 99 9.93 -6.72 15.40
CA VAL A 99 8.71 -6.83 14.59
C VAL A 99 7.92 -8.03 15.12
N PRO A 100 6.72 -7.85 15.66
CA PRO A 100 5.97 -8.96 16.26
C PRO A 100 5.39 -9.89 15.22
N ASP A 101 5.16 -11.12 15.61
CA ASP A 101 4.33 -12.04 14.83
C ASP A 101 2.91 -11.48 14.67
N PRO A 102 2.24 -11.76 13.56
CA PRO A 102 0.85 -11.40 13.41
C PRO A 102 0.01 -12.13 14.46
N LEU A 103 -1.04 -11.47 14.93
CA LEU A 103 -2.00 -12.14 15.82
C LEU A 103 -2.56 -13.38 15.11
N PRO A 104 -2.71 -14.50 15.83
CA PRO A 104 -3.31 -15.69 15.26
C PRO A 104 -4.76 -15.38 14.82
N TRP A 105 -5.17 -15.99 13.74
CA TRP A 105 -6.56 -15.89 13.29
C TRP A 105 -7.51 -16.40 14.38
N SER A 106 -8.60 -15.69 14.57
CA SER A 106 -9.65 -16.14 15.46
C SER A 106 -10.22 -17.49 14.95
N THR A 107 -10.47 -18.41 15.85
CA THR A 107 -11.13 -19.69 15.51
C THR A 107 -12.50 -19.50 14.89
N THR A 108 -13.17 -18.36 15.12
CA THR A 108 -14.43 -18.01 14.45
C THR A 108 -14.26 -17.77 12.94
N LEU A 109 -13.03 -17.56 12.47
CA LEU A 109 -12.73 -17.35 11.06
C LEU A 109 -12.36 -18.64 10.31
N THR A 110 -12.31 -19.78 10.98
CA THR A 110 -11.92 -21.07 10.37
C THR A 110 -12.90 -21.56 9.28
N GLY A 111 -14.13 -21.04 9.28
CA GLY A 111 -15.16 -21.33 8.27
C GLY A 111 -15.23 -20.34 7.11
N ILE A 112 -14.31 -19.36 7.04
CA ILE A 112 -14.32 -18.37 5.95
C ILE A 112 -13.72 -19.00 4.69
N THR A 113 -14.41 -18.85 3.59
CA THR A 113 -13.90 -19.12 2.25
C THR A 113 -13.38 -17.82 1.65
N ILE A 114 -12.14 -17.83 1.17
CA ILE A 114 -11.54 -16.72 0.43
C ILE A 114 -11.54 -17.08 -1.05
N THR A 115 -12.12 -16.21 -1.88
CA THR A 115 -12.06 -16.33 -3.32
C THR A 115 -11.26 -15.17 -3.86
N GLU A 116 -10.29 -15.45 -4.73
CA GLU A 116 -9.43 -14.45 -5.36
C GLU A 116 -9.75 -14.36 -6.84
N TRP A 117 -9.89 -13.14 -7.35
CA TRP A 117 -10.05 -12.87 -8.77
C TRP A 117 -8.80 -12.13 -9.26
N PRO A 118 -7.95 -12.76 -10.11
CA PRO A 118 -6.82 -12.08 -10.71
C PRO A 118 -7.35 -11.06 -11.74
N ILE A 119 -7.13 -9.79 -11.48
CA ILE A 119 -7.50 -8.67 -12.36
C ILE A 119 -6.28 -7.86 -12.73
N GLY A 120 -6.29 -7.32 -13.96
CA GLY A 120 -5.19 -6.53 -14.46
C GLY A 120 -3.99 -7.34 -14.94
N ASP A 121 -2.88 -6.65 -15.09
CA ASP A 121 -1.60 -7.19 -15.52
C ASP A 121 -0.45 -6.60 -14.69
N VAL A 122 0.81 -6.91 -15.03
CA VAL A 122 1.99 -6.44 -14.31
C VAL A 122 2.14 -4.91 -14.27
N MET A 123 1.45 -4.20 -15.16
CA MET A 123 1.44 -2.74 -15.23
C MET A 123 0.20 -2.12 -14.58
N SER A 124 -0.75 -2.94 -14.13
CA SER A 124 -1.96 -2.45 -13.50
C SER A 124 -1.69 -1.89 -12.11
N GLN A 125 -2.31 -0.77 -11.81
CA GLN A 125 -2.39 -0.20 -10.47
C GLN A 125 -3.85 -0.16 -10.03
N VAL A 126 -4.33 -1.30 -9.59
CA VAL A 126 -5.65 -1.45 -9.00
C VAL A 126 -5.69 -0.68 -7.68
N HIS A 127 -6.59 0.27 -7.54
CA HIS A 127 -6.59 1.19 -6.40
C HIS A 127 -7.90 1.17 -5.62
N ASP A 128 -9.02 1.42 -6.27
CA ASP A 128 -10.32 1.52 -5.61
C ASP A 128 -11.26 0.42 -6.07
N MET A 129 -12.12 -0.01 -5.14
CA MET A 129 -13.20 -0.93 -5.49
C MET A 129 -14.53 -0.52 -4.85
N LEU A 130 -15.62 -0.85 -5.54
CA LEU A 130 -16.99 -0.63 -5.08
C LEU A 130 -17.84 -1.86 -5.37
N VAL A 131 -18.63 -2.27 -4.40
CA VAL A 131 -19.68 -3.26 -4.60
C VAL A 131 -20.96 -2.53 -5.01
N GLY A 132 -21.43 -2.79 -6.22
CA GLY A 132 -22.66 -2.21 -6.74
C GLY A 132 -23.92 -2.82 -6.08
N ALA A 133 -25.03 -2.11 -6.18
CA ALA A 133 -26.34 -2.60 -5.70
C ALA A 133 -26.81 -3.88 -6.42
N ASN A 134 -26.28 -4.15 -7.59
CA ASN A 134 -26.49 -5.37 -8.39
C ASN A 134 -25.63 -6.56 -7.94
N GLY A 135 -24.77 -6.39 -6.91
CA GLY A 135 -23.86 -7.42 -6.41
C GLY A 135 -22.57 -7.60 -7.21
N LEU A 136 -22.38 -6.83 -8.30
CA LEU A 136 -21.12 -6.84 -9.04
C LEU A 136 -20.07 -5.98 -8.34
N VAL A 137 -18.80 -6.32 -8.51
CA VAL A 137 -17.69 -5.57 -7.96
C VAL A 137 -17.00 -4.80 -9.06
N TYR A 138 -16.89 -3.49 -8.88
CA TYR A 138 -16.22 -2.58 -9.81
C TYR A 138 -14.86 -2.18 -9.25
N VAL A 139 -13.81 -2.29 -10.05
CA VAL A 139 -12.44 -2.05 -9.62
C VAL A 139 -11.74 -1.12 -10.61
N ALA A 140 -11.20 -0.02 -10.12
CA ALA A 140 -10.52 0.97 -10.94
C ALA A 140 -9.01 0.70 -11.05
N ASP A 141 -8.46 0.84 -12.25
CA ASP A 141 -7.04 0.80 -12.54
C ASP A 141 -6.54 2.19 -12.94
N ASN A 142 -5.74 2.79 -12.08
CA ASN A 142 -5.32 4.19 -12.21
C ASN A 142 -4.27 4.43 -13.31
N ILE A 143 -3.56 3.40 -13.76
CA ILE A 143 -2.50 3.55 -14.78
C ILE A 143 -2.96 3.13 -16.15
N GLN A 144 -3.82 2.12 -16.24
CA GLN A 144 -4.24 1.56 -17.52
C GLN A 144 -5.55 2.16 -18.03
N ASP A 145 -6.16 3.13 -17.31
CA ASP A 145 -7.45 3.73 -17.62
C ASP A 145 -8.53 2.66 -17.91
N ARG A 146 -8.63 1.69 -16.98
CA ARG A 146 -9.57 0.58 -17.07
C ARG A 146 -10.48 0.54 -15.85
N LEU A 147 -11.70 0.10 -16.09
CA LEU A 147 -12.62 -0.35 -15.06
C LEU A 147 -12.87 -1.85 -15.28
N TYR A 148 -12.65 -2.62 -14.23
CA TYR A 148 -12.99 -4.03 -14.20
C TYR A 148 -14.33 -4.21 -13.50
N GLU A 149 -15.21 -5.00 -14.09
CA GLU A 149 -16.45 -5.48 -13.48
C GLU A 149 -16.28 -6.97 -13.21
N VAL A 150 -16.39 -7.38 -11.97
CA VAL A 150 -16.29 -8.77 -11.56
C VAL A 150 -17.65 -9.24 -11.07
N ASP A 151 -18.12 -10.34 -11.64
CA ASP A 151 -19.28 -11.07 -11.12
C ASP A 151 -18.81 -12.17 -10.16
N PRO A 152 -19.03 -12.04 -8.85
CA PRO A 152 -18.57 -13.02 -7.87
C PRO A 152 -19.32 -14.37 -7.98
N GLN A 153 -20.47 -14.42 -8.64
CA GLN A 153 -21.26 -15.64 -8.78
C GLN A 153 -20.82 -16.49 -9.96
N THR A 154 -20.48 -15.83 -11.06
CA THR A 154 -20.07 -16.51 -12.30
C THR A 154 -18.56 -16.53 -12.51
N ASN A 155 -17.82 -15.77 -11.71
CA ASN A 155 -16.39 -15.50 -11.87
C ASN A 155 -16.02 -14.83 -13.21
N GLN A 156 -16.99 -14.19 -13.86
CA GLN A 156 -16.76 -13.44 -15.07
C GLN A 156 -16.12 -12.09 -14.75
N ILE A 157 -15.12 -11.71 -15.52
CA ILE A 157 -14.47 -10.40 -15.47
C ILE A 157 -14.68 -9.70 -16.80
N THR A 158 -15.29 -8.52 -16.76
CA THR A 158 -15.46 -7.65 -17.93
C THR A 158 -14.55 -6.44 -17.76
N VAL A 159 -13.85 -6.06 -18.83
CA VAL A 159 -12.91 -4.94 -18.83
C VAL A 159 -13.49 -3.81 -19.67
N TYR A 160 -13.66 -2.65 -19.06
CA TYR A 160 -14.06 -1.42 -19.73
C TYR A 160 -12.87 -0.48 -19.86
N LYS A 161 -12.54 -0.06 -21.08
CA LYS A 161 -11.54 0.99 -21.31
C LYS A 161 -12.18 2.34 -21.04
N ILE A 162 -11.54 3.16 -20.20
CA ILE A 162 -11.97 4.53 -19.95
C ILE A 162 -11.42 5.40 -21.08
N PRO A 163 -12.28 6.09 -21.86
CA PRO A 163 -11.83 6.94 -22.94
C PRO A 163 -11.07 8.15 -22.38
N HIS A 164 -9.97 8.49 -23.01
CA HIS A 164 -9.17 9.68 -22.74
C HIS A 164 -9.12 10.57 -24.00
N ARG A 165 -8.71 11.81 -23.83
CA ARG A 165 -8.58 12.75 -24.95
C ARG A 165 -7.40 12.38 -25.83
N ASP A 166 -7.56 12.58 -27.13
CA ASP A 166 -6.48 12.37 -28.09
C ASP A 166 -5.22 13.15 -27.68
N GLY A 167 -4.09 12.45 -27.64
CA GLY A 167 -2.79 13.01 -27.24
C GLY A 167 -2.52 13.05 -25.74
N GLU A 168 -3.49 12.68 -24.89
CA GLU A 168 -3.23 12.49 -23.45
C GLU A 168 -2.69 11.08 -23.18
N PRO A 169 -1.73 10.93 -22.27
CA PRO A 169 -1.23 9.61 -21.87
C PRO A 169 -2.27 8.87 -21.01
N ASN A 170 -2.31 7.54 -21.12
CA ASN A 170 -3.09 6.70 -20.22
C ASN A 170 -2.68 6.97 -18.77
N GLY A 171 -3.61 6.85 -17.80
CA GLY A 171 -3.35 7.10 -16.40
C GLY A 171 -3.24 8.58 -16.04
N GLY A 172 -3.57 9.49 -16.93
CA GLY A 172 -3.62 10.93 -16.69
C GLY A 172 -2.34 11.48 -16.06
N LEU A 173 -2.47 12.23 -14.95
CA LEU A 173 -1.33 12.85 -14.26
C LEU A 173 -0.32 11.85 -13.68
N LEU A 174 -0.74 10.63 -13.38
CA LEU A 174 0.15 9.57 -12.88
C LEU A 174 1.06 9.07 -14.01
N ALA A 175 0.52 8.82 -15.20
CA ALA A 175 1.29 8.35 -16.35
C ALA A 175 2.33 9.39 -16.82
N ALA A 176 2.02 10.68 -16.72
CA ALA A 176 2.97 11.75 -17.05
C ALA A 176 4.23 11.74 -16.15
N ARG A 177 4.12 11.15 -14.94
CA ARG A 177 5.24 10.99 -13.99
C ARG A 177 5.94 9.64 -14.11
N LEU A 178 5.34 8.70 -14.80
CA LEU A 178 5.86 7.34 -15.00
C LEU A 178 6.42 7.16 -16.42
N LYS A 179 7.11 8.19 -16.94
CA LYS A 179 7.67 8.22 -18.31
C LYS A 179 8.54 7.01 -18.67
N ASP A 180 9.07 6.34 -17.65
CA ASP A 180 10.00 5.22 -17.80
C ASP A 180 9.32 3.85 -17.68
N PHE A 181 8.00 3.80 -17.47
CA PHE A 181 7.28 2.53 -17.47
C PHE A 181 6.89 2.14 -18.90
N PRO A 182 7.21 0.91 -19.32
CA PRO A 182 6.80 0.43 -20.63
C PRO A 182 5.27 0.41 -20.72
N ARG A 183 4.74 1.08 -21.74
CA ARG A 183 3.31 1.04 -22.03
C ARG A 183 3.04 -0.23 -22.80
N HIS A 184 2.14 -1.07 -22.29
CA HIS A 184 1.60 -2.15 -23.08
C HIS A 184 0.53 -1.59 -24.01
N GLU A 185 0.87 -1.46 -25.28
CA GLU A 185 -0.13 -1.33 -26.33
C GLU A 185 -0.83 -2.68 -26.46
N SER A 186 -2.11 -2.70 -26.14
CA SER A 186 -2.99 -3.88 -26.30
C SER A 186 -3.83 -3.75 -27.54
#